data_4fb2024f800f2f357c602c533a740e60
#
_entry.id   4fb2024f800f2f357c602c533a740e60
#
_cell.length_a   1.000
_cell.length_b   1.000
_cell.length_c   1.000
_cell.angle_alpha   90.00
_cell.angle_beta   90.00
_cell.angle_gamma   90.00
#
_symmetry.space_group_name_H-M   'P 1'
#
loop_
_entity.id
_entity.type
_entity.pdbx_description
1 polymer ?
#
loop_
_entity_poly.entity_id
_entity_poly.type
_entity_poly.pdbx_seq_one_letter_code
_entity_poly.pdbx_strand_id
1 'polypeptide(L)'
;MLQAIWKKKRKSERGFTLIELVVVLAILGILIALAVPRYLGARKSALVAEGDNALQEIKTLSWAYYQQYSTFATLDTGFPGVIGFQPPGTSCWTFSIPSASGTLVTMRATGNTTGRVQCAILTGAEQVNVTLDNTGASTRATTGL
;
A
#
# COMPACT_ATOMS: atom_id res chain seq x y z
N MET A 1 -57.59 26.35 -46.64
CA MET A 1 -56.89 25.48 -45.72
C MET A 1 -55.42 25.80 -45.77
N LEU A 2 -54.90 26.54 -44.80
CA LEU A 2 -53.50 27.01 -44.71
C LEU A 2 -52.67 25.99 -43.98
N GLN A 3 -51.78 25.28 -44.65
CA GLN A 3 -50.77 24.44 -44.01
C GLN A 3 -49.63 25.39 -43.58
N ALA A 4 -49.56 25.62 -42.27
CA ALA A 4 -48.45 26.30 -41.65
C ALA A 4 -47.22 25.35 -41.65
N ILE A 5 -46.27 25.58 -42.54
CA ILE A 5 -45.01 24.86 -42.60
C ILE A 5 -44.15 25.34 -41.42
N TRP A 6 -44.05 24.54 -40.38
CA TRP A 6 -43.14 24.77 -39.27
C TRP A 6 -41.69 24.63 -39.77
N LYS A 7 -41.05 25.74 -40.10
CA LYS A 7 -39.59 25.81 -40.31
C LYS A 7 -38.91 25.59 -38.98
N LYS A 8 -38.55 24.35 -38.68
CA LYS A 8 -37.71 24.00 -37.56
C LYS A 8 -36.33 24.65 -37.76
N LYS A 9 -36.05 25.72 -37.04
CA LYS A 9 -34.78 26.44 -37.05
C LYS A 9 -33.73 25.44 -36.57
N ARG A 10 -32.92 24.87 -37.46
CA ARG A 10 -31.74 24.05 -37.09
C ARG A 10 -30.81 24.99 -36.35
N LYS A 11 -30.67 24.78 -35.02
CA LYS A 11 -29.58 25.36 -34.26
C LYS A 11 -28.30 24.88 -34.93
N SER A 12 -27.44 25.82 -35.34
CA SER A 12 -26.09 25.52 -35.81
C SER A 12 -25.32 24.81 -34.67
N GLU A 13 -25.27 23.51 -34.74
CA GLU A 13 -24.39 22.72 -33.86
C GLU A 13 -22.96 23.01 -34.29
N ARG A 14 -22.25 23.80 -33.51
CA ARG A 14 -20.83 24.03 -33.71
C ARG A 14 -20.14 22.73 -33.36
N GLY A 15 -19.69 21.99 -34.36
CA GLY A 15 -18.84 20.83 -34.19
C GLY A 15 -17.44 21.23 -33.73
N PHE A 16 -16.79 20.37 -32.96
CA PHE A 16 -15.39 20.53 -32.58
C PHE A 16 -14.49 20.50 -33.82
N THR A 17 -13.50 21.35 -33.85
CA THR A 17 -12.47 21.31 -34.89
C THR A 17 -11.43 20.21 -34.57
N LEU A 18 -10.83 19.62 -35.61
CA LEU A 18 -9.78 18.61 -35.43
C LEU A 18 -8.60 19.18 -34.65
N ILE A 19 -8.26 20.47 -34.88
CA ILE A 19 -7.13 21.10 -34.18
C ILE A 19 -7.40 21.28 -32.68
N GLU A 20 -8.64 21.62 -32.28
CA GLU A 20 -9.01 21.72 -30.85
C GLU A 20 -8.82 20.39 -30.15
N LEU A 21 -9.21 19.26 -30.80
CA LEU A 21 -9.03 17.94 -30.23
C LEU A 21 -7.53 17.59 -30.06
N VAL A 22 -6.72 17.85 -31.11
CA VAL A 22 -5.30 17.55 -31.08
C VAL A 22 -4.56 18.35 -30.02
N VAL A 23 -4.87 19.63 -29.87
CA VAL A 23 -4.25 20.51 -28.85
C VAL A 23 -4.59 20.01 -27.44
N VAL A 24 -5.86 19.65 -27.19
CA VAL A 24 -6.28 19.11 -25.89
C VAL A 24 -5.55 17.80 -25.56
N LEU A 25 -5.47 16.88 -26.53
CA LEU A 25 -4.74 15.63 -26.35
C LEU A 25 -3.26 15.85 -26.10
N ALA A 26 -2.63 16.81 -26.78
CA ALA A 26 -1.23 17.15 -26.55
C ALA A 26 -0.99 17.66 -25.12
N ILE A 27 -1.84 18.57 -24.63
CA ILE A 27 -1.74 19.09 -23.26
C ILE A 27 -1.98 18.00 -22.24
N LEU A 28 -3.01 17.16 -22.41
CA LEU A 28 -3.28 16.03 -21.55
C LEU A 28 -2.13 15.04 -21.52
N GLY A 29 -1.52 14.75 -22.67
CA GLY A 29 -0.35 13.89 -22.78
C GLY A 29 0.82 14.36 -21.92
N ILE A 30 1.14 15.67 -21.97
CA ILE A 30 2.20 16.27 -21.16
C ILE A 30 1.86 16.18 -19.67
N LEU A 31 0.61 16.49 -19.29
CA LEU A 31 0.19 16.45 -17.89
C LEU A 31 0.27 15.02 -17.32
N ILE A 32 -0.20 14.02 -18.07
CA ILE A 32 -0.15 12.61 -17.67
C ILE A 32 1.30 12.15 -17.54
N ALA A 33 2.18 12.51 -18.47
CA ALA A 33 3.59 12.12 -18.44
C ALA A 33 4.31 12.59 -17.15
N LEU A 34 3.92 13.75 -16.61
CA LEU A 34 4.48 14.27 -15.35
C LEU A 34 3.77 13.73 -14.11
N ALA A 35 2.47 13.45 -14.20
CA ALA A 35 1.64 13.03 -13.06
C ALA A 35 1.86 11.56 -12.69
N VAL A 36 1.97 10.65 -13.68
CA VAL A 36 2.04 9.19 -13.44
C VAL A 36 3.23 8.79 -12.58
N PRO A 37 4.49 9.23 -12.84
CA PRO A 37 5.63 8.84 -11.99
C PRO A 37 5.46 9.26 -10.53
N ARG A 38 4.95 10.47 -10.30
CA ARG A 38 4.70 11.00 -8.95
C ARG A 38 3.60 10.23 -8.23
N TYR A 39 2.54 9.88 -8.93
CA TYR A 39 1.44 9.08 -8.39
C TYR A 39 1.90 7.70 -7.95
N LEU A 40 2.71 7.01 -8.76
CA LEU A 40 3.25 5.68 -8.42
C LEU A 40 4.17 5.75 -7.20
N GLY A 41 5.02 6.77 -7.10
CA GLY A 41 5.87 6.98 -5.92
C GLY A 41 5.05 7.20 -4.64
N ALA A 42 4.05 8.08 -4.69
CA ALA A 42 3.17 8.34 -3.55
C ALA A 42 2.39 7.08 -3.13
N ARG A 43 1.92 6.30 -4.09
CA ARG A 43 1.23 5.02 -3.84
C ARG A 43 2.15 4.00 -3.17
N LYS A 44 3.40 3.87 -3.64
CA LYS A 44 4.39 2.98 -2.99
C LYS A 44 4.64 3.39 -1.55
N SER A 45 4.84 4.68 -1.30
CA SER A 45 5.03 5.21 0.06
C SER A 45 3.83 4.92 0.98
N ALA A 46 2.61 5.01 0.47
CA ALA A 46 1.40 4.68 1.23
C ALA A 46 1.34 3.19 1.61
N LEU A 47 1.72 2.30 0.69
CA LEU A 47 1.79 0.86 1.00
C LEU A 47 2.87 0.55 2.03
N VAL A 48 4.03 1.22 1.96
CA VAL A 48 5.09 1.07 2.98
C VAL A 48 4.59 1.51 4.35
N ALA A 49 3.88 2.63 4.42
CA ALA A 49 3.28 3.10 5.68
C ALA A 49 2.25 2.11 6.25
N GLU A 50 1.48 1.42 5.40
CA GLU A 50 0.59 0.34 5.83
C GLU A 50 1.37 -0.80 6.51
N GLY A 51 2.46 -1.27 5.88
CA GLY A 51 3.33 -2.30 6.44
C GLY A 51 3.97 -1.88 7.76
N ASP A 52 4.45 -0.63 7.84
CA ASP A 52 5.03 -0.06 9.06
C ASP A 52 4.01 -0.01 10.20
N ASN A 53 2.78 0.45 9.94
CA ASN A 53 1.73 0.53 10.95
C ASN A 53 1.39 -0.85 11.53
N ALA A 54 1.25 -1.86 10.68
CA ALA A 54 1.02 -3.23 11.13
C ALA A 54 2.21 -3.79 11.93
N LEU A 55 3.46 -3.48 11.54
CA LEU A 55 4.63 -3.87 12.33
C LEU A 55 4.69 -3.17 13.70
N GLN A 56 4.22 -1.93 13.82
CA GLN A 56 4.11 -1.27 15.13
C GLN A 56 3.06 -1.96 16.02
N GLU A 57 1.97 -2.43 15.45
CA GLU A 57 0.98 -3.23 16.19
C GLU A 57 1.61 -4.55 16.67
N ILE A 58 2.25 -5.31 15.77
CA ILE A 58 2.96 -6.56 16.13
C ILE A 58 4.00 -6.31 17.22
N LYS A 59 4.76 -5.22 17.12
CA LYS A 59 5.74 -4.83 18.14
C LYS A 59 5.08 -4.61 19.51
N THR A 60 3.97 -3.88 19.53
CA THR A 60 3.24 -3.60 20.78
C THR A 60 2.69 -4.88 21.41
N LEU A 61 2.12 -5.75 20.59
CA LEU A 61 1.62 -7.07 21.05
C LEU A 61 2.76 -7.98 21.53
N SER A 62 3.89 -7.99 20.82
CA SER A 62 5.07 -8.76 21.23
C SER A 62 5.65 -8.24 22.53
N TRP A 63 5.63 -6.92 22.75
CA TRP A 63 6.05 -6.34 24.02
C TRP A 63 5.09 -6.71 25.16
N ALA A 64 3.79 -6.65 24.94
CA ALA A 64 2.80 -7.09 25.92
C ALA A 64 2.99 -8.58 26.29
N TYR A 65 3.28 -9.41 25.29
CA TYR A 65 3.61 -10.82 25.49
C TYR A 65 4.86 -10.98 26.37
N TYR A 66 5.93 -10.22 26.10
CA TYR A 66 7.15 -10.25 26.92
C TYR A 66 6.90 -9.84 28.37
N GLN A 67 6.06 -8.82 28.60
CA GLN A 67 5.69 -8.38 29.96
C GLN A 67 4.97 -9.49 30.75
N GLN A 68 4.26 -10.36 30.06
CA GLN A 68 3.52 -11.46 30.70
C GLN A 68 4.39 -12.70 30.92
N TYR A 69 5.22 -13.05 29.95
CA TYR A 69 5.95 -14.32 29.93
C TYR A 69 7.48 -14.18 30.15
N SER A 70 8.00 -12.98 30.18
CA SER A 70 9.44 -12.66 30.30
C SER A 70 10.33 -13.28 29.22
N THR A 71 9.78 -13.62 28.07
CA THR A 71 10.48 -14.22 26.93
C THR A 71 9.77 -13.97 25.62
N PHE A 72 10.52 -13.89 24.51
CA PHE A 72 9.97 -13.89 23.16
C PHE A 72 10.09 -15.26 22.46
N ALA A 73 10.72 -16.26 23.10
CA ALA A 73 11.20 -17.49 22.44
C ALA A 73 10.15 -18.33 21.69
N THR A 74 8.86 -18.16 21.99
CA THR A 74 7.78 -18.92 21.35
C THR A 74 7.02 -18.13 20.30
N LEU A 75 7.41 -16.87 20.03
CA LEU A 75 6.68 -16.02 19.10
C LEU A 75 6.83 -16.44 17.63
N ASP A 76 7.96 -17.02 17.25
CA ASP A 76 8.23 -17.50 15.89
C ASP A 76 7.35 -18.69 15.49
N THR A 77 7.08 -19.60 16.40
CA THR A 77 6.28 -20.83 16.16
C THR A 77 4.78 -20.60 16.28
N GLY A 78 4.35 -19.64 17.10
CA GLY A 78 2.94 -19.36 17.38
C GLY A 78 2.35 -18.16 16.65
N PHE A 79 3.16 -17.41 15.90
CA PHE A 79 2.69 -16.23 15.17
C PHE A 79 1.72 -16.60 14.01
N PRO A 80 0.66 -15.82 13.77
CA PRO A 80 0.25 -14.61 14.49
C PRO A 80 -0.63 -14.87 15.73
N GLY A 81 -1.08 -16.11 15.91
CA GLY A 81 -2.12 -16.47 16.89
C GLY A 81 -1.72 -16.22 18.33
N VAL A 82 -0.45 -16.48 18.71
CA VAL A 82 0.01 -16.37 20.10
C VAL A 82 -0.05 -14.95 20.65
N ILE A 83 0.08 -13.94 19.80
CA ILE A 83 -0.04 -12.51 20.17
C ILE A 83 -1.40 -11.92 19.79
N GLY A 84 -2.30 -12.71 19.18
CA GLY A 84 -3.61 -12.25 18.75
C GLY A 84 -3.58 -11.24 17.57
N PHE A 85 -2.48 -11.18 16.81
CA PHE A 85 -2.40 -10.30 15.64
C PHE A 85 -3.31 -10.79 14.51
N GLN A 86 -4.10 -9.86 13.97
CA GLN A 86 -5.00 -10.12 12.85
C GLN A 86 -4.54 -9.30 11.65
N PRO A 87 -3.82 -9.91 10.68
CA PRO A 87 -3.40 -9.17 9.49
C PRO A 87 -4.61 -8.63 8.73
N PRO A 88 -4.59 -7.35 8.30
CA PRO A 88 -5.66 -6.80 7.50
C PRO A 88 -5.91 -7.65 6.26
N GLY A 89 -7.15 -8.10 6.04
CA GLY A 89 -7.52 -8.97 4.92
C GLY A 89 -7.25 -8.37 3.53
N THR A 90 -6.99 -7.06 3.46
CA THR A 90 -6.68 -6.30 2.23
C THR A 90 -5.21 -5.90 2.13
N SER A 91 -4.37 -6.30 3.08
CA SER A 91 -2.96 -5.91 3.12
C SER A 91 -2.16 -6.42 1.91
N CYS A 92 -1.28 -5.56 1.42
CA CYS A 92 -0.26 -5.91 0.42
C CYS A 92 1.01 -6.48 1.07
N TRP A 93 0.96 -6.84 2.33
CA TRP A 93 2.09 -7.34 3.11
C TRP A 93 1.78 -8.70 3.71
N THR A 94 2.81 -9.55 3.74
CA THR A 94 2.82 -10.79 4.50
C THR A 94 3.68 -10.57 5.74
N PHE A 95 3.13 -10.86 6.91
CA PHE A 95 3.80 -10.65 8.19
C PHE A 95 4.33 -11.97 8.75
N SER A 96 5.52 -11.92 9.33
CA SER A 96 6.16 -13.08 9.96
C SER A 96 7.10 -12.65 11.09
N ILE A 97 7.42 -13.61 11.96
CA ILE A 97 8.48 -13.47 12.95
C ILE A 97 9.58 -14.47 12.57
N PRO A 98 10.58 -14.03 11.77
CA PRO A 98 11.63 -14.92 11.30
C PRO A 98 12.59 -15.39 12.39
N SER A 99 12.65 -14.71 13.52
CA SER A 99 13.52 -15.05 14.62
C SER A 99 12.97 -14.53 15.93
N ALA A 100 12.92 -15.40 16.94
CA ALA A 100 12.60 -15.06 18.30
C ALA A 100 13.52 -15.82 19.27
N SER A 101 13.95 -15.15 20.32
CA SER A 101 14.77 -15.71 21.40
C SER A 101 14.22 -15.24 22.74
N GLY A 102 14.86 -15.64 23.86
CA GLY A 102 14.46 -15.16 25.18
C GLY A 102 14.47 -13.64 25.33
N THR A 103 15.36 -12.95 24.61
CA THR A 103 15.64 -11.51 24.81
C THR A 103 15.47 -10.67 23.55
N LEU A 104 15.25 -11.27 22.39
CA LEU A 104 15.19 -10.56 21.11
C LEU A 104 14.14 -11.19 20.20
N VAL A 105 13.35 -10.34 19.52
CA VAL A 105 12.43 -10.77 18.48
C VAL A 105 12.59 -9.90 17.23
N THR A 106 12.59 -10.55 16.08
CA THR A 106 12.59 -9.86 14.78
C THR A 106 11.26 -10.09 14.09
N MET A 107 10.59 -9.01 13.74
CA MET A 107 9.31 -8.98 13.01
C MET A 107 9.56 -8.52 11.61
N ARG A 108 8.89 -9.11 10.63
CA ARG A 108 9.08 -8.80 9.21
C ARG A 108 7.74 -8.61 8.50
N ALA A 109 7.66 -7.56 7.70
CA ALA A 109 6.67 -7.41 6.64
C ALA A 109 7.36 -7.60 5.29
N THR A 110 6.87 -8.51 4.47
CA THR A 110 7.35 -8.77 3.11
C THR A 110 6.27 -8.38 2.13
N GLY A 111 6.61 -7.61 1.09
CA GLY A 111 5.69 -7.21 0.03
C GLY A 111 5.09 -8.43 -0.66
N ASN A 112 3.78 -8.42 -0.83
CA ASN A 112 3.04 -9.51 -1.46
C ASN A 112 2.47 -9.04 -2.79
N THR A 113 2.94 -9.64 -3.89
CA THR A 113 2.46 -9.34 -5.25
C THR A 113 1.32 -10.24 -5.69
N THR A 114 1.01 -11.29 -4.92
CA THR A 114 0.11 -12.35 -5.36
C THR A 114 -1.36 -11.96 -5.18
N GLY A 115 -2.11 -11.99 -6.28
CA GLY A 115 -3.57 -11.99 -6.27
C GLY A 115 -4.26 -10.63 -6.20
N ARG A 116 -3.55 -9.49 -6.16
CA ARG A 116 -4.16 -8.16 -6.07
C ARG A 116 -3.50 -7.13 -6.96
N VAL A 117 -4.28 -6.53 -7.85
CA VAL A 117 -3.80 -5.47 -8.77
C VAL A 117 -3.24 -4.26 -8.02
N GLN A 118 -3.82 -3.91 -6.86
CA GLN A 118 -3.33 -2.81 -6.04
C GLN A 118 -1.94 -3.04 -5.45
N CYS A 119 -1.52 -4.28 -5.30
CA CYS A 119 -0.21 -4.65 -4.75
C CYS A 119 0.88 -4.80 -5.82
N ALA A 120 0.52 -4.72 -7.10
CA ALA A 120 1.45 -4.92 -8.23
C ALA A 120 2.61 -3.88 -8.30
N ILE A 121 2.55 -2.83 -7.50
CA ILE A 121 3.64 -1.85 -7.37
C ILE A 121 4.78 -2.36 -6.47
N LEU A 122 4.50 -3.37 -5.62
CA LEU A 122 5.50 -4.08 -4.86
C LEU A 122 6.08 -5.22 -5.73
N THR A 123 7.35 -5.50 -5.57
CA THR A 123 8.05 -6.55 -6.35
C THR A 123 8.19 -7.87 -5.59
N GLY A 124 7.76 -7.89 -4.31
CA GLY A 124 8.00 -9.01 -3.40
C GLY A 124 9.40 -9.03 -2.78
N ALA A 125 10.28 -8.15 -3.24
CA ALA A 125 11.61 -7.94 -2.67
C ALA A 125 11.62 -6.93 -1.53
N GLU A 126 10.55 -6.12 -1.43
CA GLU A 126 10.42 -5.14 -0.38
C GLU A 126 10.22 -5.81 0.96
N GLN A 127 11.07 -5.47 1.92
CA GLN A 127 10.98 -5.95 3.28
C GLN A 127 11.18 -4.80 4.27
N VAL A 128 10.37 -4.81 5.30
CA VAL A 128 10.55 -4.00 6.51
C VAL A 128 10.76 -4.95 7.67
N ASN A 129 11.87 -4.79 8.36
CA ASN A 129 12.19 -5.56 9.57
C ASN A 129 12.18 -4.61 10.78
N VAL A 130 11.58 -5.06 11.86
CA VAL A 130 11.63 -4.39 13.15
C VAL A 130 12.17 -5.41 14.16
N THR A 131 13.23 -5.03 14.86
CA THR A 131 13.81 -5.86 15.94
C THR A 131 13.49 -5.19 17.26
N LEU A 132 13.00 -5.95 18.23
CA LEU A 132 12.67 -5.51 19.58
C LEU A 132 13.46 -6.34 20.58
N ASP A 133 14.09 -5.68 21.55
CA ASP A 133 14.82 -6.33 22.62
C ASP A 133 14.03 -6.33 23.95
N ASN A 134 14.58 -7.01 24.95
CA ASN A 134 13.99 -7.14 26.28
C ASN A 134 14.08 -5.86 27.13
N THR A 135 14.68 -4.79 26.63
CA THR A 135 14.68 -3.46 27.25
C THR A 135 13.56 -2.57 26.70
N GLY A 136 12.87 -3.03 25.64
CA GLY A 136 11.89 -2.25 24.90
C GLY A 136 12.49 -1.39 23.78
N ALA A 137 13.82 -1.43 23.59
CA ALA A 137 14.45 -0.75 22.47
C ALA A 137 14.15 -1.47 21.16
N SER A 138 13.91 -0.71 20.11
CA SER A 138 13.62 -1.27 18.80
C SER A 138 14.39 -0.59 17.69
N THR A 139 14.82 -1.38 16.70
CA THR A 139 15.47 -0.90 15.47
C THR A 139 14.66 -1.27 14.25
N ARG A 140 14.70 -0.42 13.22
CA ARG A 140 14.00 -0.64 11.95
C ARG A 140 15.04 -0.73 10.82
N ALA A 141 14.88 -1.72 9.96
CA ALA A 141 15.67 -1.86 8.74
C ALA A 141 14.74 -2.13 7.55
N THR A 142 15.10 -1.61 6.38
CA THR A 142 14.32 -1.79 5.14
C THR A 142 15.22 -2.30 4.03
N THR A 143 14.65 -3.12 3.14
CA THR A 143 15.33 -3.65 1.97
C THR A 143 14.38 -3.56 0.78
N GLY A 144 14.89 -3.19 -0.40
CA GLY A 144 14.11 -3.13 -1.64
C GLY A 144 13.10 -1.97 -1.77
N LEU A 145 13.14 -1.01 -0.87
CA LEU A 145 12.21 0.14 -0.87
C LEU A 145 12.72 1.34 -1.66
#